data_c048d3669576d3a69b134e7518e1abac
#
_entry.id   c048d3669576d3a69b134e7518e1abac
#
_cell.length_a   1.000
_cell.length_b   1.000
_cell.length_c   1.000
_cell.angle_alpha   90.00
_cell.angle_beta   90.00
_cell.angle_gamma   90.00
#
_symmetry.space_group_name_H-M   'P 1'
#
loop_
_entity.id
_entity.type
_entity.pdbx_description
1 polymer ?
#
loop_
_entity_poly.entity_id
_entity_poly.type
_entity_poly.pdbx_seq_one_letter_code
_entity_poly.pdbx_strand_id
1 'polypeptide(L)'
;MNKKILFAIMTLLLLATACNKNDDIEILQSLVFVPEHSSGCIRVDGTSAMTIRYRAEPKKLIPELVNNSKGFKFEGKSLSETPSLTINKITGDEASGVLTLEVTPTAGFEHDGDYAFALHYSDDNSGFTSAYTPVLVVVHPTNLTFSGINTSQVLIAGDSYRLEPIFTPTYTTEKGVTWASSNTQVATVDESGLLTLLDNGQTTINITSTDNPNIGYSVTITVSGGNIPVNPGDGTGQDQAE
;
A
#
# COMPACT_ATOMS: atom_id res chain seq x y z
N MET A 1 36.12 25.62 -13.75
CA MET A 1 36.58 24.49 -14.58
C MET A 1 35.68 23.27 -14.25
N ASN A 2 34.72 23.03 -15.14
CA ASN A 2 33.69 22.00 -14.94
C ASN A 2 34.23 20.62 -15.30
N LYS A 3 34.29 19.71 -14.35
CA LYS A 3 34.50 18.29 -14.65
C LYS A 3 33.14 17.63 -14.79
N LYS A 4 32.69 17.40 -16.02
CA LYS A 4 31.59 16.54 -16.38
C LYS A 4 32.01 15.10 -16.12
N ILE A 5 31.32 14.44 -15.20
CA ILE A 5 31.46 12.99 -15.02
C ILE A 5 30.65 12.33 -16.13
N LEU A 6 31.36 11.73 -17.08
CA LEU A 6 30.84 10.99 -18.20
C LEU A 6 30.56 9.56 -17.69
N PHE A 7 29.28 9.19 -17.56
CA PHE A 7 28.91 7.79 -17.38
C PHE A 7 29.21 7.06 -18.69
N ALA A 8 30.29 6.30 -18.69
CA ALA A 8 30.61 5.41 -19.78
C ALA A 8 29.76 4.14 -19.66
N ILE A 9 28.78 4.00 -20.56
CA ILE A 9 28.17 2.71 -20.88
C ILE A 9 29.26 1.93 -21.62
N MET A 10 29.90 1.02 -20.89
CA MET A 10 30.92 0.16 -21.49
C MET A 10 30.26 -1.04 -22.13
N THR A 11 29.84 -0.90 -23.38
CA THR A 11 29.58 -2.03 -24.26
C THR A 11 30.92 -2.67 -24.60
N LEU A 12 31.30 -3.68 -23.83
CA LEU A 12 32.48 -4.48 -24.13
C LEU A 12 32.13 -5.50 -25.21
N LEU A 13 32.45 -5.15 -26.46
CA LEU A 13 32.46 -6.09 -27.57
C LEU A 13 33.74 -6.92 -27.51
N LEU A 14 33.71 -8.07 -26.89
CA LEU A 14 34.83 -9.02 -26.90
C LEU A 14 34.79 -9.83 -28.18
N LEU A 15 35.73 -9.55 -29.08
CA LEU A 15 36.09 -10.44 -30.19
C LEU A 15 36.77 -11.67 -29.60
N ALA A 16 36.04 -12.79 -29.61
CA ALA A 16 36.58 -14.10 -29.25
C ALA A 16 37.45 -14.65 -30.37
N THR A 17 38.75 -14.77 -30.15
CA THR A 17 39.59 -15.72 -30.90
C THR A 17 39.77 -17.00 -30.06
N ALA A 18 39.42 -18.11 -30.71
CA ALA A 18 39.31 -19.45 -30.21
C ALA A 18 40.47 -19.92 -29.30
N CYS A 19 40.10 -20.52 -28.14
CA CYS A 19 40.75 -21.74 -27.67
C CYS A 19 39.78 -22.60 -26.88
N ASN A 20 39.65 -23.80 -27.29
CA ASN A 20 38.82 -24.93 -26.99
C ASN A 20 38.72 -25.28 -25.50
N LYS A 21 37.56 -25.10 -24.94
CA LYS A 21 36.71 -25.90 -24.02
C LYS A 21 35.64 -24.94 -23.50
N ASN A 22 34.41 -25.18 -23.93
CA ASN A 22 33.23 -24.44 -23.51
C ASN A 22 32.92 -24.72 -22.06
N ASP A 23 33.44 -23.90 -21.17
CA ASP A 23 32.73 -23.49 -19.99
C ASP A 23 32.35 -22.02 -20.24
N ASP A 24 31.25 -21.80 -20.93
CA ASP A 24 30.62 -20.46 -20.99
C ASP A 24 30.27 -20.06 -19.58
N ILE A 25 31.17 -19.28 -18.95
CA ILE A 25 30.89 -18.68 -17.63
C ILE A 25 29.70 -17.74 -17.87
N GLU A 26 28.52 -18.18 -17.43
CA GLU A 26 27.36 -17.33 -17.46
C GLU A 26 27.46 -16.30 -16.34
N ILE A 27 27.29 -15.06 -16.69
CA ILE A 27 27.29 -13.93 -15.75
C ILE A 27 25.88 -13.40 -15.59
N LEU A 28 25.57 -12.88 -14.40
CA LEU A 28 24.31 -12.22 -14.11
C LEU A 28 24.15 -10.98 -15.00
N GLN A 29 23.06 -10.93 -15.77
CA GLN A 29 22.79 -9.88 -16.76
C GLN A 29 21.76 -8.86 -16.25
N SER A 30 20.84 -9.28 -15.39
CA SER A 30 19.84 -8.38 -14.80
C SER A 30 19.34 -8.84 -13.42
N LEU A 31 19.01 -7.86 -12.58
CA LEU A 31 18.25 -8.01 -11.36
C LEU A 31 17.15 -6.95 -11.37
N VAL A 32 15.89 -7.38 -11.52
CA VAL A 32 14.74 -6.48 -11.62
C VAL A 32 13.82 -6.70 -10.42
N PHE A 33 13.54 -5.64 -9.68
CA PHE A 33 12.58 -5.66 -8.58
C PHE A 33 11.21 -6.13 -9.07
N VAL A 34 10.58 -7.03 -8.31
CA VAL A 34 9.22 -7.54 -8.57
C VAL A 34 8.32 -7.00 -7.48
N PRO A 35 7.52 -5.96 -7.77
CA PRO A 35 6.65 -5.35 -6.77
C PRO A 35 5.53 -6.29 -6.33
N GLU A 36 5.24 -6.31 -5.04
CA GLU A 36 4.09 -7.04 -4.48
C GLU A 36 2.81 -6.18 -4.48
N HIS A 37 2.98 -4.86 -4.54
CA HIS A 37 1.91 -3.87 -4.52
C HIS A 37 1.98 -2.95 -5.74
N SER A 38 0.87 -2.37 -6.11
CA SER A 38 0.75 -1.44 -7.25
C SER A 38 1.60 -0.18 -7.13
N SER A 39 2.08 0.15 -5.92
CA SER A 39 2.96 1.30 -5.69
C SER A 39 4.35 1.15 -6.34
N GLY A 40 4.78 -0.09 -6.66
CA GLY A 40 6.10 -0.34 -7.21
C GLY A 40 7.27 -0.04 -6.26
N CYS A 41 7.00 0.09 -4.96
CA CYS A 41 7.96 0.46 -3.91
C CYS A 41 8.25 -0.72 -2.98
N ILE A 42 9.41 -0.70 -2.31
CA ILE A 42 9.68 -1.52 -1.14
C ILE A 42 8.88 -0.93 0.02
N ARG A 43 7.98 -1.71 0.64
CA ARG A 43 7.18 -1.25 1.78
C ARG A 43 7.88 -1.64 3.07
N VAL A 44 8.21 -0.64 3.90
CA VAL A 44 8.85 -0.84 5.21
C VAL A 44 7.85 -0.51 6.31
N ASP A 45 7.54 -1.50 7.15
CA ASP A 45 6.65 -1.39 8.30
C ASP A 45 7.48 -1.58 9.59
N GLY A 46 7.96 -0.46 10.11
CA GLY A 46 8.84 -0.44 11.27
C GLY A 46 10.10 -1.30 11.07
N THR A 47 10.36 -2.21 11.99
CA THR A 47 11.47 -3.18 11.92
C THR A 47 11.00 -4.60 11.67
N SER A 48 9.76 -4.77 11.22
CA SER A 48 9.19 -6.09 10.93
C SER A 48 9.89 -6.75 9.76
N ALA A 49 10.13 -8.06 9.86
CA ALA A 49 10.68 -8.83 8.76
C ALA A 49 9.70 -8.84 7.57
N MET A 50 10.24 -8.67 6.38
CA MET A 50 9.46 -8.60 5.13
C MET A 50 10.11 -9.42 4.03
N THR A 51 9.38 -9.61 2.95
CA THR A 51 9.86 -10.31 1.76
C THR A 51 10.05 -9.32 0.61
N ILE A 52 11.20 -9.39 -0.08
CA ILE A 52 11.46 -8.62 -1.30
C ILE A 52 11.84 -9.59 -2.41
N ARG A 53 11.31 -9.38 -3.61
CA ARG A 53 11.55 -10.24 -4.75
C ARG A 53 12.27 -9.53 -5.88
N TYR A 54 13.20 -10.25 -6.52
CA TYR A 54 13.90 -9.82 -7.72
C TYR A 54 13.86 -10.91 -8.77
N ARG A 55 13.69 -10.53 -10.04
CA ARG A 55 13.88 -11.42 -11.16
C ARG A 55 15.32 -11.30 -11.64
N ALA A 56 16.00 -12.44 -11.74
CA ALA A 56 17.37 -12.55 -12.22
C ALA A 56 17.39 -13.17 -13.63
N GLU A 57 18.27 -12.65 -14.48
CA GLU A 57 18.54 -13.22 -15.80
C GLU A 57 20.04 -13.39 -16.03
N PRO A 58 20.49 -14.50 -16.61
CA PRO A 58 19.68 -15.66 -17.00
C PRO A 58 19.19 -16.48 -15.78
N LYS A 59 17.95 -16.93 -15.83
CA LYS A 59 17.28 -17.61 -14.71
C LYS A 59 17.96 -18.92 -14.25
N LYS A 60 18.71 -19.57 -15.12
CA LYS A 60 19.48 -20.77 -14.78
C LYS A 60 20.60 -20.53 -13.76
N LEU A 61 20.97 -19.26 -13.49
CA LEU A 61 21.89 -18.89 -12.41
C LEU A 61 21.25 -18.91 -11.01
N ILE A 62 19.93 -19.01 -10.89
CA ILE A 62 19.24 -18.98 -9.60
C ILE A 62 19.85 -19.94 -8.56
N PRO A 63 20.15 -21.22 -8.87
CA PRO A 63 20.75 -22.13 -7.88
C PRO A 63 22.12 -21.65 -7.40
N GLU A 64 22.94 -21.10 -8.29
CA GLU A 64 24.27 -20.57 -7.96
C GLU A 64 24.18 -19.31 -7.11
N LEU A 65 23.29 -18.37 -7.50
CA LEU A 65 23.03 -17.14 -6.76
C LEU A 65 22.54 -17.42 -5.33
N VAL A 66 21.67 -18.41 -5.13
CA VAL A 66 21.20 -18.85 -3.81
C VAL A 66 22.33 -19.46 -3.00
N ASN A 67 23.15 -20.31 -3.61
CA ASN A 67 24.33 -20.91 -2.94
C ASN A 67 25.36 -19.87 -2.52
N ASN A 68 25.52 -18.80 -3.33
CA ASN A 68 26.42 -17.68 -3.06
C ASN A 68 25.69 -16.47 -2.45
N SER A 69 24.71 -16.72 -1.60
CA SER A 69 23.84 -15.70 -0.99
C SER A 69 24.59 -14.58 -0.24
N LYS A 70 25.81 -14.84 0.22
CA LYS A 70 26.68 -13.85 0.89
C LYS A 70 27.16 -12.73 -0.05
N GLY A 71 27.10 -12.93 -1.38
CA GLY A 71 27.42 -11.92 -2.38
C GLY A 71 26.38 -10.80 -2.48
N PHE A 72 25.19 -10.98 -1.88
CA PHE A 72 24.11 -9.99 -1.94
C PHE A 72 24.18 -9.01 -0.78
N LYS A 73 23.95 -7.73 -1.09
CA LYS A 73 23.72 -6.65 -0.11
C LYS A 73 22.78 -5.59 -0.70
N PHE A 74 22.08 -4.87 0.15
CA PHE A 74 21.40 -3.65 -0.27
C PHE A 74 22.32 -2.45 -0.18
N GLU A 75 22.27 -1.59 -1.18
CA GLU A 75 22.97 -0.30 -1.23
C GLU A 75 21.94 0.82 -1.23
N GLY A 76 22.00 1.71 -0.22
CA GLY A 76 21.16 2.90 -0.15
C GLY A 76 21.65 4.00 -1.11
N LYS A 77 20.71 4.80 -1.63
CA LYS A 77 20.98 5.94 -2.52
C LYS A 77 21.81 7.04 -1.85
N SER A 78 21.65 7.23 -0.54
CA SER A 78 22.38 8.23 0.25
C SER A 78 23.59 7.62 0.97
N LEU A 79 24.71 8.36 1.00
CA LEU A 79 25.95 7.95 1.66
C LEU A 79 25.98 8.27 3.16
N SER A 80 25.00 9.01 3.71
CA SER A 80 24.91 9.37 5.13
C SER A 80 23.97 8.40 5.85
N GLU A 81 24.39 7.92 7.01
CA GLU A 81 23.65 7.13 8.02
C GLU A 81 22.17 6.77 7.70
N THR A 82 21.96 6.22 6.52
CA THR A 82 20.66 5.77 6.06
C THR A 82 20.30 4.51 6.84
N PRO A 83 19.04 4.36 7.29
CA PRO A 83 18.58 3.07 7.76
C PRO A 83 18.83 2.03 6.66
N SER A 84 19.13 0.81 7.04
CA SER A 84 19.55 -0.25 6.13
C SER A 84 18.57 -1.42 6.11
N LEU A 85 18.71 -2.26 5.07
CA LEU A 85 17.97 -3.49 4.90
C LEU A 85 18.94 -4.67 5.07
N THR A 86 18.72 -5.50 6.09
CA THR A 86 19.53 -6.69 6.34
C THR A 86 18.88 -7.91 5.69
N ILE A 87 19.63 -8.60 4.84
CA ILE A 87 19.18 -9.85 4.20
C ILE A 87 19.43 -11.00 5.17
N ASN A 88 18.36 -11.68 5.60
CA ASN A 88 18.41 -12.82 6.51
C ASN A 88 18.53 -14.14 5.75
N LYS A 89 17.82 -14.26 4.61
CA LYS A 89 17.77 -15.47 3.81
C LYS A 89 17.46 -15.15 2.36
N ILE A 90 17.99 -15.94 1.46
CA ILE A 90 17.64 -15.91 0.04
C ILE A 90 17.18 -17.30 -0.39
N THR A 91 16.08 -17.34 -1.11
CA THR A 91 15.60 -18.52 -1.81
C THR A 91 15.36 -18.17 -3.27
N GLY A 92 15.23 -19.15 -4.13
CA GLY A 92 15.04 -18.89 -5.54
C GLY A 92 14.22 -19.98 -6.22
N ASP A 93 13.50 -19.59 -7.26
CA ASP A 93 12.77 -20.47 -8.15
C ASP A 93 13.32 -20.29 -9.59
N GLU A 94 14.07 -21.28 -10.04
CA GLU A 94 14.70 -21.30 -11.37
C GLU A 94 13.66 -21.25 -12.49
N ALA A 95 12.49 -21.86 -12.30
CA ALA A 95 11.44 -21.89 -13.32
C ALA A 95 10.92 -20.49 -13.65
N SER A 96 10.70 -19.66 -12.64
CA SER A 96 10.26 -18.27 -12.79
C SER A 96 11.40 -17.27 -12.93
N GLY A 97 12.63 -17.65 -12.55
CA GLY A 97 13.78 -16.74 -12.47
C GLY A 97 13.70 -15.77 -11.27
N VAL A 98 12.92 -16.09 -10.23
CA VAL A 98 12.68 -15.19 -9.10
C VAL A 98 13.51 -15.57 -7.89
N LEU A 99 14.28 -14.60 -7.37
CA LEU A 99 14.90 -14.62 -6.06
C LEU A 99 13.94 -14.01 -5.04
N THR A 100 13.78 -14.66 -3.91
CA THR A 100 13.00 -14.19 -2.77
C THR A 100 13.92 -13.96 -1.58
N LEU A 101 13.97 -12.72 -1.10
CA LEU A 101 14.82 -12.29 -0.01
C LEU A 101 13.95 -12.03 1.23
N GLU A 102 14.25 -12.73 2.33
CA GLU A 102 13.74 -12.39 3.66
C GLU A 102 14.63 -11.29 4.24
N VAL A 103 14.03 -10.13 4.55
CA VAL A 103 14.76 -8.90 4.89
C VAL A 103 14.21 -8.31 6.18
N THR A 104 15.10 -7.79 7.02
CA THR A 104 14.73 -7.02 8.21
C THR A 104 15.25 -5.59 8.06
N PRO A 105 14.36 -4.57 8.11
CA PRO A 105 14.77 -3.17 8.16
C PRO A 105 15.42 -2.84 9.50
N THR A 106 16.45 -1.98 9.50
CA THR A 106 16.93 -1.35 10.74
C THR A 106 15.98 -0.24 11.19
N ALA A 107 16.06 0.17 12.45
CA ALA A 107 15.34 1.36 12.90
C ALA A 107 15.82 2.63 12.18
N GLY A 108 14.97 3.66 12.13
CA GLY A 108 15.32 4.96 11.58
C GLY A 108 14.68 5.30 10.21
N PHE A 109 13.79 4.45 9.68
CA PHE A 109 12.96 4.83 8.54
C PHE A 109 11.87 5.79 9.01
N GLU A 110 11.86 7.01 8.45
CA GLU A 110 10.87 8.05 8.73
C GLU A 110 9.91 8.20 7.54
N HIS A 111 8.66 8.56 7.78
CA HIS A 111 7.60 8.59 6.76
C HIS A 111 7.84 9.59 5.62
N ASP A 112 8.61 10.66 5.88
CA ASP A 112 8.97 11.72 4.93
C ASP A 112 10.39 11.59 4.36
N GLY A 113 11.08 10.48 4.71
CA GLY A 113 12.42 10.20 4.19
C GLY A 113 12.42 9.76 2.72
N ASP A 114 13.36 10.29 1.94
CA ASP A 114 13.60 9.87 0.54
C ASP A 114 14.57 8.70 0.50
N TYR A 115 14.05 7.50 0.73
CA TYR A 115 14.84 6.26 0.71
C TYR A 115 14.68 5.52 -0.61
N ALA A 116 15.78 4.99 -1.11
CA ALA A 116 15.79 4.04 -2.22
C ALA A 116 16.95 3.07 -2.07
N PHE A 117 16.74 1.80 -2.43
CA PHE A 117 17.76 0.75 -2.36
C PHE A 117 17.92 0.06 -3.71
N ALA A 118 19.17 -0.26 -4.03
CA ALA A 118 19.53 -1.18 -5.08
C ALA A 118 20.01 -2.50 -4.46
N LEU A 119 19.69 -3.63 -5.08
CA LEU A 119 20.27 -4.93 -4.72
C LEU A 119 21.57 -5.10 -5.49
N HIS A 120 22.66 -5.20 -4.77
CA HIS A 120 23.99 -5.46 -5.31
C HIS A 120 24.35 -6.95 -5.08
N TYR A 121 24.91 -7.58 -6.10
CA TYR A 121 25.53 -8.90 -6.04
C TYR A 121 26.98 -8.79 -6.50
N SER A 122 27.87 -9.46 -5.79
CA SER A 122 29.26 -9.62 -6.23
C SER A 122 29.82 -10.97 -5.81
N ASP A 123 30.65 -11.55 -6.67
CA ASP A 123 31.48 -12.70 -6.42
C ASP A 123 32.91 -12.43 -6.95
N ASP A 124 33.77 -13.47 -6.98
CA ASP A 124 35.15 -13.33 -7.44
C ASP A 124 35.29 -13.02 -8.93
N ASN A 125 34.23 -13.23 -9.71
CA ASN A 125 34.24 -13.14 -11.18
C ASN A 125 33.40 -12.00 -11.73
N SER A 126 32.36 -11.55 -10.98
CA SER A 126 31.38 -10.58 -11.49
C SER A 126 30.77 -9.74 -10.38
N GLY A 127 30.18 -8.63 -10.78
CA GLY A 127 29.34 -7.79 -9.93
C GLY A 127 28.18 -7.19 -10.71
N PHE A 128 27.02 -7.12 -10.11
CA PHE A 128 25.82 -6.53 -10.69
C PHE A 128 25.03 -5.71 -9.66
N THR A 129 24.53 -4.57 -10.06
CA THR A 129 23.67 -3.74 -9.22
C THR A 129 22.35 -3.48 -9.95
N SER A 130 21.23 -3.75 -9.29
CA SER A 130 19.90 -3.44 -9.80
C SER A 130 19.68 -1.92 -9.91
N ALA A 131 18.60 -1.51 -10.58
CA ALA A 131 18.10 -0.14 -10.43
C ALA A 131 17.70 0.13 -8.97
N TYR A 132 17.78 1.41 -8.56
CA TYR A 132 17.26 1.84 -7.27
C TYR A 132 15.74 1.74 -7.23
N THR A 133 15.22 1.10 -6.19
CA THR A 133 13.79 0.98 -5.92
C THR A 133 13.45 1.89 -4.75
N PRO A 134 12.45 2.79 -4.89
CA PRO A 134 12.04 3.66 -3.81
C PRO A 134 11.42 2.87 -2.65
N VAL A 135 11.50 3.43 -1.45
CA VAL A 135 10.88 2.88 -0.24
C VAL A 135 9.64 3.70 0.11
N LEU A 136 8.59 3.01 0.47
CA LEU A 136 7.41 3.57 1.14
C LEU A 136 7.42 3.12 2.60
N VAL A 137 7.55 4.07 3.51
CA VAL A 137 7.40 3.78 4.95
C VAL A 137 5.91 3.68 5.27
N VAL A 138 5.51 2.54 5.82
CA VAL A 138 4.12 2.29 6.21
C VAL A 138 3.79 3.05 7.48
N VAL A 139 2.69 3.79 7.47
CA VAL A 139 2.18 4.52 8.63
C VAL A 139 0.73 4.10 8.88
N HIS A 140 0.52 3.46 10.01
CA HIS A 140 -0.80 3.01 10.45
C HIS A 140 -1.61 4.16 11.07
N PRO A 141 -2.94 4.16 10.96
CA PRO A 141 -3.78 5.10 11.68
C PRO A 141 -3.74 4.81 13.18
N THR A 142 -3.71 5.88 13.98
CA THR A 142 -3.88 5.81 15.44
C THR A 142 -5.26 6.27 15.89
N ASN A 143 -5.96 7.00 15.03
CA ASN A 143 -7.36 7.39 15.22
C ASN A 143 -8.06 7.56 13.87
N LEU A 144 -9.39 7.39 13.88
CA LEU A 144 -10.24 7.50 12.71
C LEU A 144 -11.55 8.18 13.12
N THR A 145 -11.95 9.20 12.37
CA THR A 145 -13.26 9.87 12.46
C THR A 145 -13.77 10.12 11.05
N PHE A 146 -14.91 10.80 10.91
CA PHE A 146 -15.37 11.28 9.61
C PHE A 146 -16.05 12.65 9.72
N SER A 147 -16.15 13.32 8.60
CA SER A 147 -16.91 14.56 8.38
C SER A 147 -17.98 14.36 7.31
N GLY A 148 -18.65 15.45 6.91
CA GLY A 148 -19.65 15.44 5.83
C GLY A 148 -21.09 15.45 6.32
N ILE A 149 -21.34 15.43 7.65
CA ILE A 149 -22.67 15.48 8.24
C ILE A 149 -22.69 16.34 9.51
N ASN A 150 -23.75 17.10 9.71
CA ASN A 150 -23.98 17.85 10.94
C ASN A 150 -24.93 17.06 11.87
N THR A 151 -24.39 16.42 12.86
CA THR A 151 -25.14 15.57 13.80
C THR A 151 -25.92 16.33 14.86
N SER A 152 -25.72 17.65 14.95
CA SER A 152 -26.47 18.53 15.87
C SER A 152 -27.84 18.90 15.30
N GLN A 153 -28.15 18.55 14.06
CA GLN A 153 -29.39 18.84 13.39
C GLN A 153 -30.14 17.53 13.09
N VAL A 154 -31.46 17.62 13.05
CA VAL A 154 -32.30 16.55 12.53
C VAL A 154 -32.14 16.51 11.01
N LEU A 155 -31.86 15.34 10.49
CA LEU A 155 -31.64 15.10 9.07
C LEU A 155 -32.97 14.76 8.37
N ILE A 156 -33.09 15.07 7.09
CA ILE A 156 -34.34 14.90 6.33
C ILE A 156 -34.27 13.63 5.48
N ALA A 157 -35.28 12.78 5.58
CA ALA A 157 -35.38 11.59 4.72
C ALA A 157 -35.48 12.00 3.24
N GLY A 158 -34.74 11.27 2.39
CA GLY A 158 -34.57 11.57 0.97
C GLY A 158 -33.25 12.28 0.66
N ASP A 159 -32.60 12.89 1.64
CA ASP A 159 -31.30 13.51 1.46
C ASP A 159 -30.17 12.46 1.42
N SER A 160 -29.05 12.88 0.81
CA SER A 160 -27.83 12.09 0.79
C SER A 160 -26.61 12.96 1.15
N TYR A 161 -25.65 12.36 1.85
CA TYR A 161 -24.45 13.04 2.35
C TYR A 161 -23.21 12.24 1.99
N ARG A 162 -22.15 12.90 1.55
CA ARG A 162 -20.86 12.29 1.35
C ARG A 162 -20.06 12.34 2.66
N LEU A 163 -19.78 11.19 3.25
CA LEU A 163 -18.94 11.08 4.43
C LEU A 163 -17.48 10.92 4.01
N GLU A 164 -16.59 11.70 4.64
CA GLU A 164 -15.16 11.71 4.34
C GLU A 164 -14.37 11.20 5.55
N PRO A 165 -13.61 10.10 5.42
CA PRO A 165 -12.75 9.60 6.50
C PRO A 165 -11.67 10.62 6.88
N ILE A 166 -11.42 10.79 8.17
CA ILE A 166 -10.36 11.64 8.73
C ILE A 166 -9.45 10.77 9.58
N PHE A 167 -8.22 10.62 9.14
CA PHE A 167 -7.21 9.81 9.80
C PHE A 167 -6.25 10.66 10.64
N THR A 168 -5.78 10.08 11.74
CA THR A 168 -4.65 10.57 12.51
C THR A 168 -3.59 9.48 12.57
N PRO A 169 -2.33 9.75 12.17
CA PRO A 169 -1.86 10.98 11.53
C PRO A 169 -2.43 11.16 10.11
N THR A 170 -2.44 12.40 9.60
CA THR A 170 -2.99 12.73 8.27
C THR A 170 -2.20 12.10 7.12
N TYR A 171 -0.94 11.78 7.35
CA TYR A 171 -0.02 11.10 6.41
C TYR A 171 -0.08 9.56 6.51
N THR A 172 -1.08 8.99 7.19
CA THR A 172 -1.36 7.54 7.18
C THR A 172 -1.33 6.99 5.76
N THR A 173 -0.65 5.87 5.56
CA THR A 173 -0.58 5.15 4.29
C THR A 173 -1.71 4.13 4.15
N GLU A 174 -2.16 3.56 5.27
CA GLU A 174 -3.21 2.54 5.34
C GLU A 174 -4.58 3.21 5.56
N LYS A 175 -5.23 3.62 4.45
CA LYS A 175 -6.47 4.42 4.45
C LYS A 175 -7.74 3.61 4.14
N GLY A 176 -7.66 2.30 4.18
CA GLY A 176 -8.83 1.44 3.96
C GLY A 176 -9.83 1.56 5.12
N VAL A 177 -11.12 1.68 4.78
CA VAL A 177 -12.21 1.73 5.75
C VAL A 177 -13.38 0.86 5.34
N THR A 178 -14.17 0.45 6.32
CA THR A 178 -15.51 -0.13 6.13
C THR A 178 -16.54 0.76 6.79
N TRP A 179 -17.72 0.85 6.17
CA TRP A 179 -18.86 1.60 6.66
C TRP A 179 -20.01 0.65 7.03
N ALA A 180 -20.79 1.01 8.05
CA ALA A 180 -21.98 0.28 8.43
C ALA A 180 -23.05 1.21 9.03
N SER A 181 -24.32 0.91 8.78
CA SER A 181 -25.46 1.50 9.47
C SER A 181 -26.10 0.45 10.38
N SER A 182 -26.41 0.81 11.62
CA SER A 182 -27.07 -0.10 12.57
C SER A 182 -28.55 -0.35 12.23
N ASN A 183 -29.17 0.54 11.44
CA ASN A 183 -30.54 0.39 10.97
C ASN A 183 -30.65 0.86 9.52
N THR A 184 -30.57 -0.09 8.60
CA THR A 184 -30.61 0.16 7.15
C THR A 184 -31.99 0.56 6.61
N GLN A 185 -33.03 0.47 7.43
CA GLN A 185 -34.35 1.00 7.06
C GLN A 185 -34.42 2.52 7.25
N VAL A 186 -33.66 3.05 8.21
CA VAL A 186 -33.58 4.51 8.47
C VAL A 186 -32.57 5.19 7.55
N ALA A 187 -31.36 4.61 7.41
CA ALA A 187 -30.35 5.11 6.51
C ALA A 187 -29.38 4.00 6.09
N THR A 188 -28.86 4.09 4.88
CA THR A 188 -27.80 3.24 4.37
C THR A 188 -26.53 4.04 4.11
N VAL A 189 -25.38 3.39 4.21
CA VAL A 189 -24.09 3.94 3.80
C VAL A 189 -23.37 2.90 2.93
N ASP A 190 -22.86 3.33 1.78
CA ASP A 190 -22.14 2.46 0.87
C ASP A 190 -20.63 2.44 1.15
N GLU A 191 -19.89 1.58 0.43
CA GLU A 191 -18.43 1.44 0.57
C GLU A 191 -17.68 2.74 0.27
N SER A 192 -18.26 3.63 -0.53
CA SER A 192 -17.68 4.93 -0.86
C SER A 192 -17.95 6.01 0.18
N GLY A 193 -18.73 5.72 1.24
CA GLY A 193 -19.14 6.68 2.25
C GLY A 193 -20.35 7.53 1.85
N LEU A 194 -21.12 7.14 0.80
CA LEU A 194 -22.36 7.82 0.48
C LEU A 194 -23.46 7.34 1.44
N LEU A 195 -23.86 8.24 2.36
CA LEU A 195 -24.97 8.06 3.29
C LEU A 195 -26.27 8.50 2.59
N THR A 196 -27.27 7.61 2.56
CA THR A 196 -28.61 7.89 2.03
C THR A 196 -29.63 7.73 3.16
N LEU A 197 -30.42 8.78 3.41
CA LEU A 197 -31.47 8.81 4.44
C LEU A 197 -32.78 8.32 3.84
N LEU A 198 -33.39 7.31 4.45
CA LEU A 198 -34.55 6.60 3.87
C LEU A 198 -35.85 6.91 4.60
N ASP A 199 -35.88 6.80 5.92
CA ASP A 199 -37.12 6.93 6.70
C ASP A 199 -36.84 7.48 8.11
N ASN A 200 -37.91 7.83 8.80
CA ASN A 200 -37.89 8.36 10.16
C ASN A 200 -37.27 7.35 11.14
N GLY A 201 -36.49 7.87 12.09
CA GLY A 201 -35.92 7.05 13.14
C GLY A 201 -34.51 7.46 13.53
N GLN A 202 -33.87 6.57 14.27
CA GLN A 202 -32.46 6.71 14.64
C GLN A 202 -31.66 5.55 14.10
N THR A 203 -30.44 5.84 13.70
CA THR A 203 -29.45 4.85 13.33
C THR A 203 -28.04 5.33 13.73
N THR A 204 -27.15 4.39 13.97
CA THR A 204 -25.72 4.67 14.22
C THR A 204 -24.92 4.34 12.98
N ILE A 205 -24.20 5.33 12.48
CA ILE A 205 -23.25 5.17 11.39
C ILE A 205 -21.88 4.88 11.98
N ASN A 206 -21.27 3.79 11.53
CA ASN A 206 -19.97 3.31 11.99
C ASN A 206 -18.98 3.37 10.85
N ILE A 207 -17.75 3.79 11.16
CA ILE A 207 -16.58 3.64 10.30
C ILE A 207 -15.53 2.83 11.05
N THR A 208 -14.86 1.90 10.37
CA THR A 208 -13.82 1.06 10.96
C THR A 208 -12.65 0.96 9.98
N SER A 209 -11.43 1.07 10.50
CA SER A 209 -10.21 0.87 9.70
C SER A 209 -10.08 -0.60 9.29
N THR A 210 -9.75 -0.87 8.03
CA THR A 210 -9.43 -2.23 7.55
C THR A 210 -8.04 -2.68 7.98
N ASP A 211 -7.16 -1.74 8.27
CA ASP A 211 -5.81 -1.99 8.76
C ASP A 211 -5.82 -2.45 10.23
N ASN A 212 -6.58 -1.76 11.08
CA ASN A 212 -6.74 -2.11 12.48
C ASN A 212 -8.22 -2.01 12.89
N PRO A 213 -8.95 -3.15 13.00
CA PRO A 213 -10.37 -3.16 13.35
C PRO A 213 -10.72 -2.58 14.73
N ASN A 214 -9.73 -2.36 15.60
CA ASN A 214 -9.94 -1.68 16.89
C ASN A 214 -10.01 -0.15 16.76
N ILE A 215 -9.66 0.39 15.58
CA ILE A 215 -9.72 1.81 15.27
C ILE A 215 -10.97 2.09 14.44
N GLY A 216 -11.89 2.83 15.03
CA GLY A 216 -13.15 3.19 14.40
C GLY A 216 -13.83 4.33 15.13
N TYR A 217 -14.93 4.79 14.55
CA TYR A 217 -15.75 5.87 15.10
C TYR A 217 -17.21 5.64 14.79
N SER A 218 -18.08 6.08 15.69
CA SER A 218 -19.52 5.87 15.58
C SER A 218 -20.28 7.15 15.89
N VAL A 219 -21.30 7.44 15.11
CA VAL A 219 -22.18 8.61 15.31
C VAL A 219 -23.62 8.15 15.18
N THR A 220 -24.46 8.52 16.17
CA THR A 220 -25.91 8.31 16.08
C THR A 220 -26.55 9.54 15.41
N ILE A 221 -27.36 9.30 14.40
CA ILE A 221 -28.14 10.32 13.69
C ILE A 221 -29.63 10.09 13.87
N THR A 222 -30.38 11.20 13.82
CA THR A 222 -31.84 11.17 13.83
C THR A 222 -32.37 11.68 12.49
N VAL A 223 -33.22 10.89 11.84
CA VAL A 223 -33.83 11.22 10.56
C VAL A 223 -35.30 11.48 10.77
N SER A 224 -35.85 12.49 10.11
CA SER A 224 -37.29 12.81 10.10
C SER A 224 -37.76 13.24 8.69
N GLY A 225 -39.06 13.40 8.50
CA GLY A 225 -39.63 13.81 7.22
C GLY A 225 -39.81 12.67 6.21
N GLY A 226 -39.54 11.40 6.61
CA GLY A 226 -39.90 10.23 5.83
C GLY A 226 -41.44 10.09 5.71
N ASN A 227 -41.89 9.27 4.76
CA ASN A 227 -43.29 9.05 4.45
C ASN A 227 -44.08 8.69 5.74
N ILE A 228 -44.81 9.69 6.28
CA ILE A 228 -45.88 9.40 7.20
C ILE A 228 -46.95 8.75 6.32
N PRO A 229 -47.34 7.48 6.56
CA PRO A 229 -48.50 6.93 5.83
C PRO A 229 -49.67 7.85 6.09
N VAL A 230 -50.09 8.56 5.07
CA VAL A 230 -51.34 9.34 5.17
C VAL A 230 -52.42 8.30 5.39
N ASN A 231 -52.94 8.23 6.60
CA ASN A 231 -54.07 7.36 6.90
C ASN A 231 -55.28 7.91 6.08
N PRO A 232 -55.76 7.21 5.03
CA PRO A 232 -56.82 7.73 4.18
C PRO A 232 -58.19 7.80 4.87
N GLY A 233 -58.22 7.77 6.22
CA GLY A 233 -59.44 7.61 7.03
C GLY A 233 -59.81 8.78 7.95
N ASP A 234 -59.07 9.93 7.91
CA ASP A 234 -59.47 11.11 8.68
C ASP A 234 -60.12 12.21 7.78
N GLY A 235 -61.10 11.74 7.04
CA GLY A 235 -62.07 12.62 6.40
C GLY A 235 -63.11 13.02 7.42
N THR A 236 -62.84 13.99 8.27
CA THR A 236 -63.89 14.75 8.96
C THR A 236 -64.60 15.62 7.92
N GLY A 237 -65.55 15.01 7.26
CA GLY A 237 -66.60 15.77 6.54
C GLY A 237 -67.29 16.68 7.54
N GLN A 238 -67.05 17.98 7.45
CA GLN A 238 -67.97 18.97 7.95
C GLN A 238 -68.90 19.37 6.80
N ASP A 239 -70.03 18.66 6.73
CA ASP A 239 -71.23 19.21 6.14
C ASP A 239 -71.62 20.44 6.95
N GLN A 240 -71.50 21.60 6.37
CA GLN A 240 -72.21 22.78 6.78
C GLN A 240 -73.40 22.93 5.84
N ALA A 241 -74.55 22.45 6.34
CA ALA A 241 -75.83 22.81 5.78
C ALA A 241 -76.35 24.12 6.41
N GLU A 242 -76.89 25.02 5.58
CA GLU A 242 -77.62 26.29 5.78
C GLU A 242 -76.82 27.52 6.09
#